data_aca3167c1f1ed4fc1bc97e028ba27fcf
#
_entry.id   aca3167c1f1ed4fc1bc97e028ba27fcf
#
_cell.length_a   1.000
_cell.length_b   1.000
_cell.length_c   1.000
_cell.angle_alpha   90.00
_cell.angle_beta   90.00
_cell.angle_gamma   90.00
#
_symmetry.space_group_name_H-M   'P 1'
#
loop_
_entity.id
_entity.type
_entity.pdbx_description
1 polymer ?
#
loop_
_entity_poly.entity_id
_entity_poly.type
_entity_poly.pdbx_seq_one_letter_code
_entity_poly.pdbx_strand_id
1 'polypeptide(L)'
;YLENFHFGTQIKFIQSNYGLYRSNGIAMDVGVRYLSPNNLSQWSLLLQNVGTQLKYFQEKEELPLNLILGWSKKLANAPLQFSVTAERLSVWNDNYYDINFYNMEGYKKPGSLQNVFNHLVLGSQLYIGQNFELDLGYHFARRFELNLPNQPNSLNGMSAGFSFPYKRVQFQYGTGFFQRNNYHHFTLQYALRPKD
;
A
#
# COMPACT_ATOMS: atom_id res chain seq x y z
N TYR A 1 -6.98 7.59 28.62
CA TYR A 1 -7.88 7.51 27.44
C TYR A 1 -7.14 7.35 26.11
N LEU A 2 -5.81 7.61 26.02
CA LEU A 2 -5.03 7.55 24.78
C LEU A 2 -4.03 6.39 24.71
N GLU A 3 -4.00 5.50 25.69
CA GLU A 3 -3.04 4.38 25.76
C GLU A 3 -3.08 3.45 24.52
N ASN A 4 -4.25 3.34 23.91
CA ASN A 4 -4.47 2.51 22.73
C ASN A 4 -4.28 3.26 21.39
N PHE A 5 -4.02 4.57 21.43
CA PHE A 5 -3.81 5.39 20.26
C PHE A 5 -2.34 5.72 20.07
N HIS A 6 -1.87 5.53 18.86
CA HIS A 6 -0.51 5.86 18.43
C HIS A 6 -0.58 6.86 17.28
N PHE A 7 0.14 7.96 17.40
CA PHE A 7 0.20 9.00 16.39
C PHE A 7 1.57 9.01 15.74
N GLY A 8 1.61 9.30 14.46
CA GLY A 8 2.85 9.43 13.70
C GLY A 8 2.77 10.57 12.70
N THR A 9 3.88 11.23 12.50
CA THR A 9 4.05 12.25 11.48
C THR A 9 5.37 12.03 10.74
N GLN A 10 5.37 12.33 9.44
CA GLN A 10 6.57 12.30 8.61
C GLN A 10 6.62 13.55 7.74
N ILE A 11 7.77 14.21 7.70
CA ILE A 11 8.03 15.32 6.77
C ILE A 11 8.88 14.78 5.63
N LYS A 12 8.52 15.14 4.41
CA LYS A 12 9.18 14.71 3.17
C LYS A 12 9.67 15.91 2.39
N PHE A 13 10.94 15.88 2.00
CA PHE A 13 11.49 16.77 0.99
C PHE A 13 11.63 15.99 -0.30
N ILE A 14 10.99 16.46 -1.34
CA ILE A 14 10.92 15.78 -2.64
C ILE A 14 11.76 16.59 -3.62
N GLN A 15 12.70 15.92 -4.27
CA GLN A 15 13.49 16.50 -5.34
C GLN A 15 13.46 15.59 -6.55
N SER A 16 13.09 16.15 -7.69
CA SER A 16 13.08 15.45 -8.98
C SER A 16 13.93 16.21 -9.99
N ASN A 17 14.83 15.49 -10.64
CA ASN A 17 15.70 16.00 -11.68
C ASN A 17 15.47 15.18 -12.96
N TYR A 18 15.13 15.85 -14.04
CA TYR A 18 14.96 15.22 -15.35
C TYR A 18 15.72 16.03 -16.40
N GLY A 19 16.91 15.59 -16.77
CA GLY A 19 17.82 16.35 -17.62
C GLY A 19 18.16 17.71 -17.00
N LEU A 20 17.79 18.78 -17.69
CA LEU A 20 17.99 20.18 -17.22
C LEU A 20 16.85 20.67 -16.32
N TYR A 21 15.75 19.93 -16.21
CA TYR A 21 14.58 20.32 -15.44
C TYR A 21 14.70 19.86 -13.99
N ARG A 22 14.32 20.73 -13.06
CA ARG A 22 14.35 20.44 -11.61
C ARG A 22 13.03 20.85 -10.98
N SER A 23 12.49 19.98 -10.16
CA SER A 23 11.31 20.23 -9.33
C SER A 23 11.61 19.87 -7.88
N ASN A 24 11.12 20.70 -6.95
CA ASN A 24 11.24 20.45 -5.52
C ASN A 24 9.87 20.59 -4.87
N GLY A 25 9.62 19.80 -3.84
CA GLY A 25 8.40 19.85 -3.06
C GLY A 25 8.63 19.55 -1.59
N ILE A 26 7.66 19.91 -0.79
CA ILE A 26 7.56 19.54 0.62
C ILE A 26 6.19 18.91 0.86
N ALA A 27 6.17 17.82 1.60
CA ALA A 27 4.94 17.14 1.99
C ALA A 27 5.04 16.62 3.42
N MET A 28 3.88 16.40 4.03
CA MET A 28 3.75 15.79 5.34
C MET A 28 2.75 14.64 5.28
N ASP A 29 3.07 13.56 5.99
CA ASP A 29 2.13 12.48 6.29
C ASP A 29 1.72 12.56 7.75
N VAL A 30 0.46 12.30 8.03
CA VAL A 30 -0.09 12.24 9.39
C VAL A 30 -0.91 10.97 9.53
N GLY A 31 -0.62 10.19 10.56
CA GLY A 31 -1.30 8.94 10.80
C GLY A 31 -1.71 8.76 12.26
N VAL A 32 -2.80 8.03 12.43
CA VAL A 32 -3.26 7.54 13.73
C VAL A 32 -3.56 6.05 13.64
N ARG A 33 -3.17 5.33 14.67
CA ARG A 33 -3.44 3.90 14.83
C ARG A 33 -4.09 3.67 16.20
N TYR A 34 -5.20 2.97 16.18
CA TYR A 34 -5.85 2.45 17.38
C TYR A 34 -5.63 0.94 17.48
N LEU A 35 -5.16 0.48 18.62
CA LEU A 35 -5.00 -0.93 18.93
C LEU A 35 -6.01 -1.31 20.01
N SER A 36 -6.81 -2.36 19.79
CA SER A 36 -7.77 -2.83 20.78
C SER A 36 -7.07 -3.30 22.04
N PRO A 37 -7.72 -3.21 23.24
CA PRO A 37 -7.11 -3.62 24.52
C PRO A 37 -6.61 -5.06 24.55
N ASN A 38 -7.22 -5.95 23.77
CA ASN A 38 -6.78 -7.35 23.65
C ASN A 38 -5.70 -7.56 22.57
N ASN A 39 -5.19 -6.50 21.95
CA ASN A 39 -4.19 -6.51 20.88
C ASN A 39 -4.56 -7.36 19.65
N LEU A 40 -5.84 -7.72 19.49
CA LEU A 40 -6.29 -8.56 18.38
C LEU A 40 -6.83 -7.78 17.19
N SER A 41 -7.28 -6.54 17.39
CA SER A 41 -7.82 -5.71 16.33
C SER A 41 -7.12 -4.37 16.28
N GLN A 42 -6.81 -3.91 15.08
CA GLN A 42 -6.16 -2.64 14.84
C GLN A 42 -6.90 -1.86 13.75
N TRP A 43 -7.05 -0.56 13.97
CA TRP A 43 -7.55 0.39 12.99
C TRP A 43 -6.48 1.44 12.71
N SER A 44 -6.41 1.91 11.50
CA SER A 44 -5.47 2.97 11.11
C SER A 44 -6.11 3.95 10.14
N LEU A 45 -5.75 5.21 10.30
CA LEU A 45 -6.06 6.28 9.37
C LEU A 45 -4.76 6.99 9.04
N LEU A 46 -4.47 7.16 7.75
CA LEU A 46 -3.26 7.82 7.28
C LEU A 46 -3.62 8.79 6.16
N LEU A 47 -3.19 10.02 6.32
CA LEU A 47 -3.26 11.07 5.31
C LEU A 47 -1.84 11.33 4.81
N GLN A 48 -1.60 11.05 3.53
CA GLN A 48 -0.28 11.16 2.90
C GLN A 48 -0.20 12.31 1.92
N ASN A 49 1.00 12.85 1.77
CA ASN A 49 1.35 13.84 0.78
C ASN A 49 0.59 15.16 0.91
N VAL A 50 0.26 15.57 2.14
CA VAL A 50 -0.27 16.90 2.42
C VAL A 50 0.86 17.92 2.20
N GLY A 51 0.86 18.59 1.07
CA GLY A 51 1.97 19.49 0.75
C GLY A 51 1.85 20.17 -0.60
N THR A 52 2.96 20.71 -1.07
CA THR A 52 2.98 21.46 -2.32
C THR A 52 4.35 21.40 -3.00
N GLN A 53 4.37 21.59 -4.31
CA GLN A 53 5.60 21.90 -5.02
C GLN A 53 6.07 23.31 -4.68
N LEU A 54 7.37 23.43 -4.36
CA LEU A 54 8.07 24.71 -4.13
C LEU A 54 8.67 25.24 -5.44
N LYS A 55 9.17 24.32 -6.27
CA LYS A 55 9.67 24.60 -7.61
C LYS A 55 9.12 23.57 -8.58
N TYR A 56 8.59 24.00 -9.69
CA TYR A 56 7.97 23.14 -10.72
C TYR A 56 8.71 23.27 -12.06
N PHE A 57 8.51 22.32 -12.96
CA PHE A 57 9.16 22.30 -14.29
C PHE A 57 8.60 23.41 -15.21
N GLN A 58 7.35 23.28 -15.60
CA GLN A 58 6.63 24.24 -16.45
C GLN A 58 5.39 24.76 -15.74
N GLU A 59 4.57 23.85 -15.21
CA GLU A 59 3.36 24.13 -14.47
C GLU A 59 3.43 23.53 -13.08
N LYS A 60 2.71 24.14 -12.14
CA LYS A 60 2.59 23.63 -10.77
C LYS A 60 1.63 22.44 -10.77
N GLU A 61 2.11 21.28 -10.36
CA GLU A 61 1.31 20.08 -10.15
C GLU A 61 0.98 19.91 -8.66
N GLU A 62 -0.20 19.39 -8.38
CA GLU A 62 -0.57 19.00 -7.03
C GLU A 62 0.13 17.71 -6.65
N LEU A 63 0.56 17.61 -5.39
CA LEU A 63 1.08 16.33 -4.88
C LEU A 63 -0.08 15.34 -4.76
N PRO A 64 0.16 14.04 -5.02
CA PRO A 64 -0.88 13.02 -4.98
C PRO A 64 -1.33 12.77 -3.53
N LEU A 65 -2.28 13.61 -3.06
CA LEU A 65 -2.91 13.44 -1.75
C LEU A 65 -3.55 12.05 -1.66
N ASN A 66 -3.26 11.30 -0.61
CA ASN A 66 -3.80 9.97 -0.43
C ASN A 66 -4.36 9.80 0.99
N LEU A 67 -5.63 9.44 1.08
CA LEU A 67 -6.30 9.06 2.31
C LEU A 67 -6.43 7.53 2.34
N ILE A 68 -5.92 6.93 3.41
CA ILE A 68 -5.87 5.48 3.60
C ILE A 68 -6.54 5.11 4.91
N LEU A 69 -7.44 4.13 4.86
CA LEU A 69 -8.03 3.47 6.01
C LEU A 69 -7.56 2.03 6.06
N GLY A 70 -7.12 1.57 7.21
CA GLY A 70 -6.71 0.19 7.43
C GLY A 70 -7.42 -0.45 8.60
N TRP A 71 -7.74 -1.72 8.46
CA TRP A 71 -8.21 -2.57 9.54
C TRP A 71 -7.52 -3.91 9.48
N SER A 72 -7.12 -4.42 10.65
CA SER A 72 -6.59 -5.78 10.75
C SER A 72 -7.15 -6.50 11.97
N LYS A 73 -7.24 -7.83 11.86
CA LYS A 73 -7.74 -8.71 12.91
C LYS A 73 -6.87 -9.95 13.00
N LYS A 74 -6.21 -10.12 14.14
CA LYS A 74 -5.53 -11.35 14.54
C LYS A 74 -6.52 -12.30 15.19
N LEU A 75 -6.52 -13.55 14.81
CA LEU A 75 -7.39 -14.57 15.41
C LEU A 75 -6.80 -15.02 16.77
N ALA A 76 -7.64 -15.10 17.79
CA ALA A 76 -7.17 -15.48 19.14
C ALA A 76 -6.68 -16.94 19.22
N ASN A 77 -7.35 -17.83 18.48
CA ASN A 77 -7.13 -19.27 18.55
C ASN A 77 -6.50 -19.87 17.27
N ALA A 78 -5.98 -19.01 16.39
CA ALA A 78 -5.32 -19.45 15.18
C ALA A 78 -4.14 -18.50 14.84
N PRO A 79 -3.06 -19.02 14.27
CA PRO A 79 -1.90 -18.21 13.93
C PRO A 79 -2.12 -17.41 12.64
N LEU A 80 -3.28 -16.78 12.52
CA LEU A 80 -3.70 -16.03 11.34
C LEU A 80 -4.11 -14.60 11.70
N GLN A 81 -3.77 -13.68 10.82
CA GLN A 81 -4.25 -12.30 10.82
C GLN A 81 -4.77 -11.96 9.43
N PHE A 82 -5.87 -11.24 9.37
CA PHE A 82 -6.40 -10.67 8.13
C PHE A 82 -6.34 -9.16 8.19
N SER A 83 -6.18 -8.54 7.03
CA SER A 83 -6.21 -7.09 6.90
C SER A 83 -7.00 -6.66 5.67
N VAL A 84 -7.63 -5.50 5.80
CA VAL A 84 -8.29 -4.80 4.71
C VAL A 84 -7.79 -3.37 4.75
N THR A 85 -7.30 -2.88 3.63
CA THR A 85 -6.88 -1.50 3.46
C THR A 85 -7.69 -0.88 2.34
N ALA A 86 -8.27 0.29 2.60
CA ALA A 86 -8.89 1.13 1.59
C ALA A 86 -7.95 2.30 1.34
N GLU A 87 -7.48 2.46 0.11
CA GLU A 87 -6.51 3.48 -0.28
C GLU A 87 -7.04 4.39 -1.39
N ARG A 88 -6.36 5.51 -1.66
CA ARG A 88 -6.74 6.50 -2.67
C ARG A 88 -8.15 7.08 -2.45
N LEU A 89 -8.62 7.12 -1.20
CA LEU A 89 -9.97 7.60 -0.86
C LEU A 89 -10.17 9.10 -1.10
N SER A 90 -9.09 9.86 -1.32
CA SER A 90 -9.10 11.27 -1.73
C SER A 90 -9.56 11.46 -3.17
N VAL A 91 -9.43 10.43 -4.03
CA VAL A 91 -9.78 10.47 -5.45
C VAL A 91 -10.65 9.26 -5.78
N TRP A 92 -11.96 9.41 -5.62
CA TRP A 92 -12.91 8.28 -5.76
C TRP A 92 -13.06 7.75 -7.18
N ASN A 93 -12.90 8.59 -8.21
CA ASN A 93 -13.04 8.24 -9.62
C ASN A 93 -11.67 8.20 -10.33
N ASP A 94 -10.70 7.53 -9.76
CA ASP A 94 -9.32 7.44 -10.26
C ASP A 94 -9.15 6.34 -11.34
N ASN A 95 -10.22 5.93 -11.98
CA ASN A 95 -10.11 4.98 -13.08
C ASN A 95 -9.68 5.73 -14.35
N TYR A 96 -8.54 5.36 -14.88
CA TYR A 96 -8.16 5.80 -16.22
C TYR A 96 -9.19 5.27 -17.22
N TYR A 97 -9.90 6.18 -17.85
CA TYR A 97 -10.87 5.87 -18.87
C TYR A 97 -10.62 6.70 -20.12
N ASP A 98 -9.94 6.12 -21.09
CA ASP A 98 -9.84 6.66 -22.43
C ASP A 98 -10.95 6.06 -23.29
N ILE A 99 -11.90 6.87 -23.69
CA ILE A 99 -13.05 6.43 -24.48
C ILE A 99 -12.63 5.87 -25.86
N ASN A 100 -11.58 6.38 -26.45
CA ASN A 100 -11.10 5.92 -27.76
C ASN A 100 -10.46 4.55 -27.64
N PHE A 101 -9.65 4.34 -26.61
CA PHE A 101 -9.03 3.05 -26.31
C PHE A 101 -10.07 1.98 -25.98
N TYR A 102 -11.02 2.30 -25.11
CA TYR A 102 -12.10 1.37 -24.74
C TYR A 102 -12.98 1.01 -25.93
N ASN A 103 -13.34 1.96 -26.78
CA ASN A 103 -14.16 1.70 -27.96
C ASN A 103 -13.43 0.85 -29.01
N MET A 104 -12.12 1.01 -29.19
CA MET A 104 -11.32 0.22 -30.13
C MET A 104 -11.04 -1.21 -29.65
N GLU A 105 -10.81 -1.39 -28.35
CA GLU A 105 -10.40 -2.68 -27.77
C GLU A 105 -11.57 -3.47 -27.15
N GLY A 106 -12.81 -2.99 -27.25
CA GLY A 106 -13.98 -3.66 -26.70
C GLY A 106 -14.09 -3.63 -25.16
N TYR A 107 -13.35 -2.74 -24.51
CA TYR A 107 -13.43 -2.58 -23.05
C TYR A 107 -14.72 -1.93 -22.62
N LYS A 108 -15.22 -2.34 -21.47
CA LYS A 108 -16.37 -1.72 -20.82
C LYS A 108 -15.90 -0.75 -19.74
N LYS A 109 -16.59 0.39 -19.65
CA LYS A 109 -16.40 1.33 -18.54
C LYS A 109 -16.54 0.62 -17.20
N PRO A 110 -15.61 0.82 -16.25
CA PRO A 110 -15.73 0.25 -14.91
C PRO A 110 -17.05 0.62 -14.25
N GLY A 111 -17.75 -0.37 -13.69
CA GLY A 111 -18.97 -0.14 -12.94
C GLY A 111 -18.72 0.38 -11.52
N SER A 112 -19.74 0.87 -10.85
CA SER A 112 -19.64 1.41 -9.48
C SER A 112 -19.02 0.42 -8.49
N LEU A 113 -19.34 -0.87 -8.60
CA LEU A 113 -18.75 -1.90 -7.74
C LEU A 113 -17.26 -2.08 -7.99
N GLN A 114 -16.83 -2.05 -9.24
CA GLN A 114 -15.40 -2.12 -9.58
C GLN A 114 -14.64 -0.93 -9.00
N ASN A 115 -15.23 0.26 -9.01
CA ASN A 115 -14.62 1.44 -8.40
C ASN A 115 -14.40 1.23 -6.89
N VAL A 116 -15.37 0.67 -6.17
CA VAL A 116 -15.19 0.34 -4.75
C VAL A 116 -14.03 -0.64 -4.56
N PHE A 117 -14.00 -1.72 -5.33
CA PHE A 117 -12.93 -2.71 -5.23
C PHE A 117 -11.56 -2.15 -5.61
N ASN A 118 -11.46 -1.21 -6.54
CA ASN A 118 -10.20 -0.57 -6.93
C ASN A 118 -9.51 0.16 -5.77
N HIS A 119 -10.25 0.51 -4.73
CA HIS A 119 -9.68 1.10 -3.52
C HIS A 119 -9.25 0.06 -2.47
N LEU A 120 -9.53 -1.23 -2.68
CA LEU A 120 -9.31 -2.25 -1.67
C LEU A 120 -8.04 -3.06 -1.90
N VAL A 121 -7.33 -3.29 -0.80
CA VAL A 121 -6.22 -4.23 -0.70
C VAL A 121 -6.53 -5.18 0.44
N LEU A 122 -6.47 -6.48 0.16
CA LEU A 122 -6.62 -7.53 1.16
C LEU A 122 -5.25 -8.10 1.53
N GLY A 123 -5.08 -8.43 2.79
CA GLY A 123 -3.89 -9.09 3.27
C GLY A 123 -4.21 -10.22 4.25
N SER A 124 -3.35 -11.22 4.27
CA SER A 124 -3.35 -12.26 5.29
C SER A 124 -1.93 -12.59 5.71
N GLN A 125 -1.76 -12.86 7.00
CA GLN A 125 -0.49 -13.22 7.62
C GLN A 125 -0.65 -14.54 8.37
N LEU A 126 0.24 -15.47 8.13
CA LEU A 126 0.32 -16.75 8.81
C LEU A 126 1.58 -16.79 9.69
N TYR A 127 1.41 -16.89 11.00
CA TYR A 127 2.49 -16.99 11.96
C TYR A 127 2.86 -18.45 12.19
N ILE A 128 4.06 -18.84 11.84
CA ILE A 128 4.57 -20.21 12.00
C ILE A 128 5.56 -20.24 13.16
N GLY A 129 5.13 -20.84 14.27
CA GLY A 129 5.90 -20.80 15.50
C GLY A 129 6.00 -19.38 16.05
N GLN A 130 7.15 -19.02 16.62
CA GLN A 130 7.37 -17.69 17.23
C GLN A 130 8.11 -16.73 16.30
N ASN A 131 8.71 -17.23 15.23
CA ASN A 131 9.73 -16.47 14.50
C ASN A 131 9.50 -16.39 12.99
N PHE A 132 8.57 -17.11 12.43
CA PHE A 132 8.38 -17.10 10.98
C PHE A 132 6.97 -16.61 10.62
N GLU A 133 6.90 -15.71 9.67
CA GLU A 133 5.67 -15.09 9.20
C GLU A 133 5.62 -15.19 7.67
N LEU A 134 4.48 -15.65 7.16
CA LEU A 134 4.17 -15.64 5.73
C LEU A 134 3.07 -14.62 5.46
N ASP A 135 3.26 -13.83 4.44
CA ASP A 135 2.35 -12.78 4.02
C ASP A 135 1.80 -13.07 2.63
N LEU A 136 0.49 -12.88 2.47
CA LEU A 136 -0.18 -12.88 1.18
C LEU A 136 -1.00 -11.59 1.05
N GLY A 137 -0.94 -10.98 -0.13
CA GLY A 137 -1.68 -9.77 -0.44
C GLY A 137 -2.39 -9.86 -1.77
N TYR A 138 -3.51 -9.16 -1.88
CA TYR A 138 -4.26 -9.01 -3.12
C TYR A 138 -4.74 -7.56 -3.29
N HIS A 139 -4.33 -6.95 -4.37
CA HIS A 139 -4.61 -5.56 -4.71
C HIS A 139 -5.55 -5.50 -5.91
N PHE A 140 -6.81 -5.16 -5.69
CA PHE A 140 -7.83 -5.18 -6.72
C PHE A 140 -7.54 -4.23 -7.88
N ALA A 141 -7.14 -2.98 -7.62
CA ALA A 141 -6.83 -2.05 -8.70
C ALA A 141 -5.74 -2.59 -9.63
N ARG A 142 -4.66 -3.13 -9.09
CA ARG A 142 -3.62 -3.76 -9.93
C ARG A 142 -4.15 -4.90 -10.75
N ARG A 143 -5.08 -5.68 -10.21
CA ARG A 143 -5.74 -6.76 -10.93
C ARG A 143 -6.52 -6.24 -12.13
N PHE A 144 -7.28 -5.17 -11.97
CA PHE A 144 -8.13 -4.63 -13.01
C PHE A 144 -7.36 -3.77 -14.02
N GLU A 145 -6.47 -2.90 -13.55
CA GLU A 145 -5.75 -1.94 -14.38
C GLU A 145 -4.60 -2.58 -15.18
N LEU A 146 -3.95 -3.61 -14.64
CA LEU A 146 -2.81 -4.26 -15.29
C LEU A 146 -3.16 -5.52 -16.07
N ASN A 147 -4.43 -5.91 -16.13
CA ASN A 147 -4.84 -7.12 -16.84
C ASN A 147 -5.22 -6.80 -18.28
N LEU A 148 -4.28 -6.94 -19.18
CA LEU A 148 -4.53 -6.75 -20.62
C LEU A 148 -5.30 -7.94 -21.20
N PRO A 149 -6.34 -7.73 -22.05
CA PRO A 149 -7.14 -8.80 -22.62
C PRO A 149 -6.35 -9.80 -23.44
N ASN A 150 -5.37 -9.31 -24.19
CA ASN A 150 -4.53 -10.13 -25.06
C ASN A 150 -3.38 -10.84 -24.34
N GLN A 151 -3.15 -10.51 -23.06
CA GLN A 151 -2.08 -11.08 -22.23
C GLN A 151 -2.53 -11.19 -20.77
N PRO A 152 -3.55 -12.01 -20.46
CA PRO A 152 -4.01 -12.14 -19.10
C PRO A 152 -2.95 -12.82 -18.23
N ASN A 153 -2.65 -12.23 -17.07
CA ASN A 153 -1.84 -12.86 -16.04
C ASN A 153 -2.69 -13.05 -14.79
N SER A 154 -2.93 -14.31 -14.40
CA SER A 154 -3.76 -14.66 -13.25
C SER A 154 -3.17 -14.16 -11.91
N LEU A 155 -1.86 -13.93 -11.85
CA LEU A 155 -1.16 -13.46 -10.66
C LEU A 155 -1.15 -11.93 -10.51
N ASN A 156 -1.61 -11.16 -11.52
CA ASN A 156 -1.68 -9.71 -11.41
C ASN A 156 -2.46 -9.29 -10.16
N GLY A 157 -1.87 -8.37 -9.41
CA GLY A 157 -2.42 -7.88 -8.15
C GLY A 157 -2.12 -8.74 -6.93
N MET A 158 -1.57 -9.93 -7.10
CA MET A 158 -1.10 -10.75 -5.98
C MET A 158 0.28 -10.30 -5.49
N SER A 159 0.53 -10.51 -4.22
CA SER A 159 1.84 -10.36 -3.59
C SER A 159 2.03 -11.44 -2.54
N ALA A 160 3.27 -11.83 -2.32
CA ALA A 160 3.63 -12.78 -1.28
C ALA A 160 4.92 -12.32 -0.60
N GLY A 161 5.09 -12.69 0.65
CA GLY A 161 6.29 -12.35 1.40
C GLY A 161 6.51 -13.29 2.57
N PHE A 162 7.67 -13.16 3.16
CA PHE A 162 7.95 -13.78 4.44
C PHE A 162 8.88 -12.91 5.27
N SER A 163 8.80 -13.07 6.58
CA SER A 163 9.73 -12.46 7.51
C SER A 163 10.16 -13.44 8.59
N PHE A 164 11.39 -13.28 9.06
CA PHE A 164 11.86 -13.99 10.24
C PHE A 164 12.90 -13.15 10.99
N PRO A 165 12.79 -13.08 12.32
CA PRO A 165 13.79 -12.48 13.18
C PRO A 165 14.88 -13.49 13.50
N TYR A 166 16.12 -13.04 13.47
CA TYR A 166 17.28 -13.77 13.97
C TYR A 166 18.09 -12.88 14.91
N LYS A 167 17.99 -13.11 16.21
CA LYS A 167 18.61 -12.27 17.25
C LYS A 167 18.13 -10.80 17.13
N ARG A 168 19.03 -9.90 16.76
CA ARG A 168 18.76 -8.45 16.59
C ARG A 168 18.45 -8.08 15.14
N VAL A 169 18.46 -9.03 14.24
CA VAL A 169 18.25 -8.82 12.82
C VAL A 169 16.91 -9.39 12.42
N GLN A 170 16.14 -8.66 11.65
CA GLN A 170 14.93 -9.15 11.00
C GLN A 170 15.15 -9.13 9.49
N PHE A 171 14.98 -10.29 8.88
CA PHE A 171 14.95 -10.45 7.43
C PHE A 171 13.52 -10.39 6.94
N GLN A 172 13.30 -9.67 5.87
CA GLN A 172 12.01 -9.62 5.19
C GLN A 172 12.24 -9.75 3.69
N TYR A 173 11.42 -10.53 3.06
CA TYR A 173 11.36 -10.65 1.62
C TYR A 173 9.92 -10.49 1.16
N GLY A 174 9.72 -9.76 0.08
CA GLY A 174 8.42 -9.58 -0.55
C GLY A 174 8.54 -9.61 -2.06
N THR A 175 7.54 -10.16 -2.71
CA THR A 175 7.40 -10.15 -4.16
C THR A 175 5.99 -9.73 -4.56
N GLY A 176 5.88 -8.94 -5.62
CA GLY A 176 4.63 -8.57 -6.24
C GLY A 176 4.60 -8.95 -7.71
N PHE A 177 3.44 -9.40 -8.18
CA PHE A 177 3.25 -9.86 -9.55
C PHE A 177 2.58 -8.77 -10.38
N PHE A 178 3.27 -8.35 -11.46
CA PHE A 178 2.85 -7.30 -12.39
C PHE A 178 3.02 -7.79 -13.82
N GLN A 179 1.96 -8.12 -14.50
CA GLN A 179 1.98 -8.60 -15.89
C GLN A 179 3.13 -9.61 -16.16
N ARG A 180 4.21 -9.15 -16.79
CA ARG A 180 5.40 -9.94 -17.12
C ARG A 180 6.55 -9.80 -16.14
N ASN A 181 6.47 -8.83 -15.22
CA ASN A 181 7.55 -8.50 -14.31
C ASN A 181 7.16 -8.84 -12.87
N ASN A 182 8.11 -9.39 -12.13
CA ASN A 182 8.01 -9.58 -10.69
C ASN A 182 8.96 -8.59 -10.03
N TYR A 183 8.49 -7.92 -8.99
CA TYR A 183 9.31 -7.06 -8.16
C TYR A 183 9.69 -7.79 -6.89
N HIS A 184 10.95 -7.71 -6.54
CA HIS A 184 11.51 -8.37 -5.37
C HIS A 184 12.05 -7.30 -4.42
N HIS A 185 11.64 -7.37 -3.15
CA HIS A 185 12.09 -6.49 -2.10
C HIS A 185 12.76 -7.31 -1.00
N PHE A 186 13.97 -6.89 -0.63
CA PHE A 186 14.72 -7.46 0.48
C PHE A 186 14.93 -6.36 1.51
N THR A 187 14.57 -6.63 2.76
CA THR A 187 14.78 -5.72 3.87
C THR A 187 15.57 -6.41 4.96
N LEU A 188 16.58 -5.72 5.45
CA LEU A 188 17.36 -6.09 6.62
C LEU A 188 17.16 -5.01 7.67
N GLN A 189 16.53 -5.36 8.78
CA GLN A 189 16.31 -4.45 9.89
C GLN A 189 17.16 -4.87 11.09
N TYR A 190 17.91 -3.94 11.66
CA TYR A 190 18.73 -4.19 12.86
C TYR A 190 18.19 -3.41 14.06
N ALA A 191 17.91 -4.08 15.17
CA ALA A 191 17.45 -3.46 16.39
C ALA A 191 18.67 -3.01 17.23
N LEU A 192 18.81 -1.70 17.45
CA LEU A 192 19.89 -1.13 18.27
C LEU A 192 19.69 -1.43 19.75
N ARG A 193 18.44 -1.60 20.21
CA ARG A 193 18.11 -2.02 21.56
C ARG A 193 17.58 -3.45 21.55
N PRO A 194 17.91 -4.29 22.57
CA PRO A 194 17.28 -5.59 22.68
C PRO A 194 15.76 -5.39 22.79
N LYS A 195 14.98 -6.25 22.15
CA LYS A 195 13.57 -6.42 22.49
C LYS A 195 13.55 -7.14 23.83
N ASP A 196 13.06 -6.47 24.86
CA ASP A 196 12.72 -7.08 26.15
C ASP A 196 11.60 -8.09 25.96
#